data_1dd0fa5b4810c5bb374ad0733c9ce442
#
_entry.id   1dd0fa5b4810c5bb374ad0733c9ce442
#
_cell.length_a   1.000
_cell.length_b   1.000
_cell.length_c   1.000
_cell.angle_alpha   90.00
_cell.angle_beta   90.00
_cell.angle_gamma   90.00
#
_symmetry.space_group_name_H-M   'P 1'
#
loop_
_entity.id
_entity.type
_entity.pdbx_description
1 polymer ?
#
loop_
_entity_poly.entity_id
_entity_poly.type
_entity_poly.pdbx_seq_one_letter_code
_entity_poly.pdbx_strand_id
1 'polypeptide(L)'
;MLTDRKGRRMPGGQVEGETPMLKTTGLNLLSGCACCEPRAPFAATPVTRRSILAGGAAVLSAAAVPAAAQAPAKPRRIDVHHHIIPPVQAEAIVRNRGGNPVKWSVSMSLEDMDKAGVATSITSVQNPGVWFGKVDEDARKLARACNEYAAKLEQDHPGRFRSFAVIPLPDTEGSLREIEYALDVLKAEGVALWTVYSGKYLGDPAFVPVFEELNRRKAVVYTHPTTPDCCGNLVKGVPVSTLEYNHDTTRTIASLVFGEGKTALRFPDIKFIWSHSGGTLPFLTSRFEELAGRRKQEFPNGAVPIFRRFYYEVAQGNTPGMLAALFHMVPMSQVMFGSDFPYREAMEAVQGLANYKLSEADLRTIESENAYKMFPRLKPA
;
A
#
# COMPACT_ATOMS: atom_id res chain seq x y z
N MET A 1 41.02 -25.02 8.00
CA MET A 1 42.36 -24.90 8.61
C MET A 1 42.62 -23.43 8.87
N LEU A 2 42.62 -23.03 10.14
CA LEU A 2 42.87 -21.64 10.54
C LEU A 2 44.31 -21.52 10.99
N THR A 3 45.06 -20.63 10.36
CA THR A 3 46.43 -20.28 10.74
C THR A 3 46.47 -18.86 11.28
N ASP A 4 47.36 -18.56 12.25
CA ASP A 4 47.59 -17.22 12.77
C ASP A 4 48.30 -16.32 11.74
N ARG A 5 48.37 -15.02 12.00
CA ARG A 5 49.03 -14.04 11.13
C ARG A 5 50.56 -14.25 10.93
N LYS A 6 51.12 -15.31 11.49
CA LYS A 6 52.54 -15.68 11.37
C LYS A 6 52.75 -17.11 10.84
N GLY A 7 51.69 -17.77 10.31
CA GLY A 7 51.82 -19.02 9.58
C GLY A 7 52.03 -20.27 10.47
N ARG A 8 51.67 -20.25 11.77
CA ARG A 8 51.84 -21.36 12.67
C ARG A 8 50.54 -22.09 12.95
N ARG A 9 50.55 -23.43 12.94
CA ARG A 9 49.44 -24.28 13.28
C ARG A 9 49.14 -24.21 14.79
N MET A 10 47.90 -24.04 15.16
CA MET A 10 47.43 -24.18 16.54
C MET A 10 47.25 -25.64 16.92
N PRO A 11 47.61 -26.06 18.14
CA PRO A 11 47.38 -27.41 18.60
C PRO A 11 45.91 -27.64 19.00
N GLY A 12 45.34 -28.77 18.56
CA GLY A 12 43.99 -29.17 18.89
C GLY A 12 43.88 -29.52 20.38
N GLY A 13 43.09 -28.78 21.12
CA GLY A 13 42.67 -29.11 22.48
C GLY A 13 41.30 -29.79 22.44
N GLN A 14 41.24 -31.06 22.86
CA GLN A 14 40.01 -31.74 23.24
C GLN A 14 39.52 -31.10 24.54
N VAL A 15 38.29 -30.68 24.60
CA VAL A 15 37.60 -30.31 25.82
C VAL A 15 36.39 -31.25 25.94
N GLU A 16 36.59 -32.31 26.68
CA GLU A 16 35.49 -33.04 27.33
C GLU A 16 35.01 -32.17 28.50
N GLY A 17 33.74 -31.75 28.46
CA GLY A 17 33.11 -30.98 29.51
C GLY A 17 31.65 -31.40 29.59
N GLU A 18 31.33 -32.25 30.54
CA GLU A 18 29.97 -32.63 30.92
C GLU A 18 29.15 -31.36 31.28
N THR A 19 28.00 -31.20 30.66
CA THR A 19 27.03 -30.16 31.01
C THR A 19 26.18 -30.64 32.19
N PRO A 20 26.13 -29.94 33.34
CA PRO A 20 25.22 -30.34 34.42
C PRO A 20 23.78 -30.01 34.04
N MET A 21 22.92 -31.03 34.13
CA MET A 21 21.46 -30.85 34.02
C MET A 21 20.95 -29.96 35.17
N LEU A 22 20.47 -28.77 34.83
CA LEU A 22 19.70 -27.95 35.75
C LEU A 22 18.36 -28.63 36.02
N LYS A 23 18.15 -29.06 37.26
CA LYS A 23 16.84 -29.45 37.77
C LYS A 23 15.94 -28.23 37.79
N THR A 24 14.94 -28.20 36.93
CA THR A 24 13.85 -27.21 36.97
C THR A 24 12.96 -27.49 38.17
N THR A 25 13.16 -26.76 39.25
CA THR A 25 12.14 -26.58 40.28
C THR A 25 11.00 -25.76 39.70
N GLY A 26 9.83 -26.40 39.60
CA GLY A 26 8.61 -25.73 39.08
C GLY A 26 8.24 -24.51 39.91
N LEU A 27 8.30 -23.34 39.27
CA LEU A 27 7.57 -22.16 39.73
C LEU A 27 6.19 -22.18 39.07
N ASN A 28 5.19 -22.57 39.87
CA ASN A 28 3.78 -22.29 39.57
C ASN A 28 3.52 -20.78 39.70
N LEU A 29 3.61 -20.06 38.59
CA LEU A 29 3.30 -18.64 38.49
C LEU A 29 2.27 -18.38 37.38
N LEU A 30 1.12 -19.06 37.46
CA LEU A 30 -0.06 -18.70 36.61
C LEU A 30 -1.36 -19.11 37.34
N SER A 31 -1.54 -18.65 38.58
CA SER A 31 -2.87 -18.63 39.20
C SER A 31 -3.36 -17.21 39.27
N GLY A 32 -4.29 -16.85 38.38
CA GLY A 32 -4.97 -15.57 38.46
C GLY A 32 -5.31 -14.86 37.16
N CYS A 33 -5.29 -15.51 36.00
CA CYS A 33 -5.81 -14.91 34.78
C CYS A 33 -7.22 -15.43 34.51
N ALA A 34 -8.23 -14.58 34.70
CA ALA A 34 -9.65 -14.91 34.46
C ALA A 34 -10.00 -15.31 33.02
N CYS A 35 -9.04 -15.23 32.09
CA CYS A 35 -9.17 -15.68 30.69
C CYS A 35 -8.81 -17.16 30.48
N CYS A 36 -8.27 -17.85 31.51
CA CYS A 36 -7.80 -19.24 31.41
C CYS A 36 -8.64 -20.25 32.21
N GLU A 37 -9.77 -19.84 32.79
CA GLU A 37 -10.70 -20.80 33.40
C GLU A 37 -11.47 -21.58 32.32
N PRO A 38 -11.47 -22.94 32.35
CA PRO A 38 -12.30 -23.74 31.46
C PRO A 38 -13.76 -23.51 31.81
N ARG A 39 -14.52 -22.92 30.89
CA ARG A 39 -15.98 -22.83 31.02
C ARG A 39 -16.54 -24.25 31.12
N ALA A 40 -17.29 -24.49 32.18
CA ALA A 40 -18.02 -25.74 32.35
C ALA A 40 -18.93 -26.01 31.12
N PRO A 41 -19.02 -27.24 30.63
CA PRO A 41 -19.89 -27.56 29.51
C PRO A 41 -21.34 -27.27 29.89
N PHE A 42 -22.04 -26.53 29.01
CA PHE A 42 -23.48 -26.31 29.14
C PHE A 42 -24.19 -27.65 29.33
N ALA A 43 -24.86 -27.82 30.44
CA ALA A 43 -25.74 -28.97 30.67
C ALA A 43 -26.86 -28.94 29.62
N ALA A 44 -26.81 -29.86 28.67
CA ALA A 44 -27.88 -30.03 27.73
C ALA A 44 -29.09 -30.59 28.47
N THR A 45 -30.13 -29.80 28.61
CA THR A 45 -31.46 -30.32 29.08
C THR A 45 -32.00 -31.31 28.05
N PRO A 46 -32.40 -32.51 28.45
CA PRO A 46 -32.92 -33.48 27.50
C PRO A 46 -34.23 -33.01 26.90
N VAL A 47 -34.23 -32.79 25.59
CA VAL A 47 -35.42 -32.47 24.80
C VAL A 47 -36.27 -33.75 24.68
N THR A 48 -37.42 -33.80 25.32
CA THR A 48 -38.31 -34.94 25.23
C THR A 48 -39.20 -34.86 23.98
N ARG A 49 -39.61 -36.03 23.46
CA ARG A 49 -40.52 -36.12 22.27
C ARG A 49 -41.82 -35.32 22.41
N ARG A 50 -42.28 -35.03 23.63
CA ARG A 50 -43.44 -34.19 23.90
C ARG A 50 -43.22 -32.69 23.67
N SER A 51 -42.01 -32.21 23.89
CA SER A 51 -41.66 -30.78 23.63
C SER A 51 -41.56 -30.46 22.12
N ILE A 52 -41.33 -31.45 21.28
CA ILE A 52 -41.27 -31.28 19.82
C ILE A 52 -42.71 -31.17 19.20
N LEU A 53 -43.71 -31.87 19.79
CA LEU A 53 -45.06 -31.83 19.29
C LEU A 53 -45.86 -30.60 19.73
N ALA A 54 -45.50 -29.95 20.84
CA ALA A 54 -46.16 -28.72 21.29
C ALA A 54 -45.62 -27.46 20.58
N GLY A 55 -44.39 -27.50 20.01
CA GLY A 55 -43.79 -26.41 19.26
C GLY A 55 -44.18 -26.38 17.76
N GLY A 56 -44.77 -27.48 17.24
CA GLY A 56 -45.04 -27.61 15.81
C GLY A 56 -46.30 -26.91 15.28
N ALA A 57 -47.16 -26.39 16.16
CA ALA A 57 -48.43 -25.78 15.75
C ALA A 57 -48.40 -24.23 15.68
N ALA A 58 -47.31 -23.60 16.06
CA ALA A 58 -47.18 -22.12 16.08
C ALA A 58 -46.30 -21.52 14.96
N VAL A 59 -45.82 -22.33 14.01
CA VAL A 59 -44.81 -21.85 13.00
C VAL A 59 -45.43 -21.72 11.58
N LEU A 60 -46.74 -21.88 11.40
CA LEU A 60 -47.36 -21.82 10.07
C LEU A 60 -48.10 -20.52 9.75
N SER A 61 -47.77 -19.40 10.39
CA SER A 61 -48.34 -18.09 10.05
C SER A 61 -47.30 -16.93 9.99
N ALA A 62 -46.03 -17.20 9.88
CA ALA A 62 -45.10 -16.19 9.41
C ALA A 62 -45.26 -16.11 7.89
N ALA A 63 -46.16 -15.22 7.42
CA ALA A 63 -46.16 -14.80 6.02
C ALA A 63 -44.72 -14.46 5.64
N ALA A 64 -44.19 -15.21 4.69
CA ALA A 64 -42.91 -14.85 4.06
C ALA A 64 -43.10 -13.47 3.43
N VAL A 65 -42.74 -12.44 4.19
CA VAL A 65 -42.48 -11.12 3.60
C VAL A 65 -41.38 -11.37 2.57
N PRO A 66 -41.65 -11.21 1.26
CA PRO A 66 -40.58 -11.34 0.30
C PRO A 66 -39.50 -10.34 0.75
N ALA A 67 -38.29 -10.86 1.05
CA ALA A 67 -37.15 -10.00 1.23
C ALA A 67 -37.07 -9.20 -0.07
N ALA A 68 -37.53 -7.94 -0.01
CA ALA A 68 -37.38 -7.03 -1.12
C ALA A 68 -35.87 -7.04 -1.40
N ALA A 69 -35.49 -7.60 -2.54
CA ALA A 69 -34.14 -7.58 -2.99
C ALA A 69 -33.73 -6.09 -2.96
N GLN A 70 -32.93 -5.70 -1.95
CA GLN A 70 -32.42 -4.34 -1.87
C GLN A 70 -31.72 -4.10 -3.19
N ALA A 71 -32.17 -3.06 -3.90
CA ALA A 71 -31.46 -2.62 -5.09
C ALA A 71 -29.97 -2.53 -4.73
N PRO A 72 -29.06 -3.02 -5.57
CA PRO A 72 -27.64 -3.00 -5.28
C PRO A 72 -27.25 -1.57 -4.90
N ALA A 73 -26.59 -1.43 -3.75
CA ALA A 73 -26.17 -0.13 -3.26
C ALA A 73 -25.32 0.53 -4.36
N LYS A 74 -25.59 1.81 -4.64
CA LYS A 74 -24.82 2.54 -5.65
C LYS A 74 -23.32 2.44 -5.32
N PRO A 75 -22.46 2.16 -6.32
CA PRO A 75 -21.00 2.17 -6.13
C PRO A 75 -20.56 3.48 -5.49
N ARG A 76 -19.72 3.39 -4.46
CA ARG A 76 -19.31 4.60 -3.70
C ARG A 76 -17.82 4.69 -3.45
N ARG A 77 -17.08 3.57 -3.58
CA ARG A 77 -15.65 3.54 -3.27
C ARG A 77 -14.84 4.25 -4.34
N ILE A 78 -13.82 4.97 -3.91
CA ILE A 78 -12.81 5.55 -4.78
C ILE A 78 -11.51 4.80 -4.53
N ASP A 79 -11.09 4.06 -5.53
CA ASP A 79 -9.87 3.28 -5.51
C ASP A 79 -8.70 4.13 -6.00
N VAL A 80 -7.73 4.41 -5.12
CA VAL A 80 -6.56 5.24 -5.47
C VAL A 80 -5.32 4.39 -5.82
N HIS A 81 -5.47 3.06 -5.88
CA HIS A 81 -4.41 2.13 -6.24
C HIS A 81 -4.91 1.06 -7.20
N HIS A 82 -4.94 1.37 -8.46
CA HIS A 82 -5.41 0.50 -9.53
C HIS A 82 -4.46 0.56 -10.72
N HIS A 83 -3.92 -0.56 -11.15
CA HIS A 83 -2.98 -0.58 -12.26
C HIS A 83 -3.67 -0.84 -13.59
N ILE A 84 -3.19 -0.14 -14.61
CA ILE A 84 -3.50 -0.40 -16.02
C ILE A 84 -2.24 -0.82 -16.76
N ILE A 85 -2.43 -1.55 -17.85
CA ILE A 85 -1.33 -1.99 -18.69
C ILE A 85 -1.60 -1.56 -20.14
N PRO A 86 -1.24 -0.31 -20.49
CA PRO A 86 -1.35 0.16 -21.88
C PRO A 86 -0.64 -0.78 -22.83
N PRO A 87 -1.17 -1.05 -24.03
CA PRO A 87 -0.53 -1.94 -25.02
C PRO A 87 0.92 -1.56 -25.29
N VAL A 88 1.21 -0.28 -25.41
CA VAL A 88 2.57 0.24 -25.63
C VAL A 88 3.51 -0.08 -24.46
N GLN A 89 3.02 -0.08 -23.22
CA GLN A 89 3.82 -0.50 -22.07
C GLN A 89 4.02 -2.02 -22.05
N ALA A 90 2.98 -2.77 -22.38
CA ALA A 90 3.07 -4.23 -22.48
C ALA A 90 4.18 -4.65 -23.49
N GLU A 91 4.20 -4.05 -24.65
CA GLU A 91 5.24 -4.26 -25.67
C GLU A 91 6.64 -3.86 -25.15
N ALA A 92 6.74 -2.73 -24.44
CA ALA A 92 8.00 -2.28 -23.86
C ALA A 92 8.51 -3.25 -22.78
N ILE A 93 7.63 -3.82 -21.95
CA ILE A 93 8.00 -4.84 -20.94
C ILE A 93 8.53 -6.09 -21.64
N VAL A 94 7.85 -6.61 -22.64
CA VAL A 94 8.29 -7.79 -23.41
C VAL A 94 9.66 -7.53 -24.02
N ARG A 95 9.83 -6.39 -24.70
CA ARG A 95 11.08 -6.04 -25.40
C ARG A 95 12.27 -5.86 -24.45
N ASN A 96 12.07 -5.26 -23.28
CA ASN A 96 13.18 -4.89 -22.39
C ASN A 96 13.43 -5.88 -21.26
N ARG A 97 12.43 -6.66 -20.83
CA ARG A 97 12.53 -7.61 -19.71
C ARG A 97 12.39 -9.08 -20.11
N GLY A 98 11.94 -9.35 -21.32
CA GLY A 98 11.79 -10.72 -21.86
C GLY A 98 10.69 -11.54 -21.18
N GLY A 99 9.77 -10.90 -20.41
CA GLY A 99 8.66 -11.55 -19.74
C GLY A 99 7.32 -11.01 -20.23
N ASN A 100 6.24 -11.75 -19.94
CA ASN A 100 4.89 -11.27 -20.23
C ASN A 100 4.45 -10.29 -19.13
N PRO A 101 3.77 -9.20 -19.48
CA PRO A 101 3.09 -8.35 -18.51
C PRO A 101 1.98 -9.14 -17.79
N VAL A 102 1.54 -8.64 -16.66
CA VAL A 102 0.36 -9.19 -15.98
C VAL A 102 -0.84 -9.09 -16.94
N LYS A 103 -1.69 -10.12 -16.95
CA LYS A 103 -2.91 -10.11 -17.77
C LYS A 103 -3.86 -9.04 -17.26
N TRP A 104 -4.23 -8.14 -18.14
CA TRP A 104 -5.14 -7.05 -17.84
C TRP A 104 -6.00 -6.70 -19.06
N SER A 105 -7.21 -6.23 -18.82
CA SER A 105 -8.06 -5.57 -19.80
C SER A 105 -9.01 -4.60 -19.11
N VAL A 106 -9.57 -3.67 -19.87
CA VAL A 106 -10.58 -2.72 -19.38
C VAL A 106 -11.79 -3.43 -18.80
N SER A 107 -12.27 -4.50 -19.45
CA SER A 107 -13.39 -5.29 -18.94
C SER A 107 -13.09 -5.94 -17.59
N MET A 108 -11.88 -6.48 -17.39
CA MET A 108 -11.45 -7.03 -16.10
C MET A 108 -11.50 -5.97 -15.00
N SER A 109 -11.02 -4.75 -15.27
CA SER A 109 -11.10 -3.63 -14.32
C SER A 109 -12.55 -3.30 -13.97
N LEU A 110 -13.41 -3.13 -14.98
CA LEU A 110 -14.82 -2.79 -14.75
C LEU A 110 -15.57 -3.86 -13.97
N GLU A 111 -15.33 -5.14 -14.28
CA GLU A 111 -15.94 -6.27 -13.57
C GLU A 111 -15.51 -6.33 -12.10
N ASP A 112 -14.22 -6.11 -11.79
CA ASP A 112 -13.71 -6.09 -10.42
C ASP A 112 -14.25 -4.90 -9.64
N MET A 113 -14.24 -3.71 -10.25
CA MET A 113 -14.84 -2.50 -9.69
C MET A 113 -16.32 -2.70 -9.36
N ASP A 114 -17.10 -3.29 -10.27
CA ASP A 114 -18.53 -3.52 -10.07
C ASP A 114 -18.78 -4.52 -8.92
N LYS A 115 -18.02 -5.61 -8.87
CA LYS A 115 -18.10 -6.60 -7.78
C LYS A 115 -17.81 -5.96 -6.41
N ALA A 116 -16.81 -5.09 -6.34
CA ALA A 116 -16.36 -4.44 -5.11
C ALA A 116 -17.12 -3.14 -4.79
N GLY A 117 -18.05 -2.69 -5.63
CA GLY A 117 -18.77 -1.41 -5.46
C GLY A 117 -17.82 -0.20 -5.56
N VAL A 118 -16.80 -0.28 -6.40
CA VAL A 118 -15.90 0.83 -6.73
C VAL A 118 -16.55 1.70 -7.81
N ALA A 119 -16.79 2.96 -7.50
CA ALA A 119 -17.36 3.92 -8.44
C ALA A 119 -16.30 4.39 -9.44
N THR A 120 -15.15 4.79 -8.94
CA THR A 120 -14.05 5.34 -9.73
C THR A 120 -12.72 4.78 -9.25
N SER A 121 -11.86 4.38 -10.19
CA SER A 121 -10.46 4.05 -9.92
C SER A 121 -9.53 5.12 -10.48
N ILE A 122 -8.58 5.60 -9.68
CA ILE A 122 -7.47 6.44 -10.13
C ILE A 122 -6.35 5.50 -10.52
N THR A 123 -6.09 5.40 -11.81
CA THR A 123 -5.20 4.40 -12.37
C THR A 123 -3.76 4.88 -12.44
N SER A 124 -2.82 3.94 -12.32
CA SER A 124 -1.41 4.12 -12.65
C SER A 124 -0.93 2.96 -13.52
N VAL A 125 0.13 3.17 -14.30
CA VAL A 125 0.73 2.06 -15.06
C VAL A 125 1.42 1.08 -14.12
N GLN A 126 1.55 -0.19 -14.53
CA GLN A 126 2.24 -1.19 -13.71
C GLN A 126 3.76 -0.95 -13.62
N ASN A 127 4.42 -1.54 -12.62
CA ASN A 127 5.86 -1.60 -12.50
C ASN A 127 6.49 -2.30 -13.74
N PRO A 128 7.55 -1.75 -14.36
CA PRO A 128 8.41 -0.65 -13.90
C PRO A 128 8.03 0.75 -14.40
N GLY A 129 6.79 1.00 -14.76
CA GLY A 129 6.41 2.24 -15.43
C GLY A 129 7.05 2.33 -16.81
N VAL A 130 7.89 3.34 -16.98
CA VAL A 130 8.65 3.57 -18.21
C VAL A 130 10.16 3.48 -18.00
N TRP A 131 10.61 3.08 -16.79
CA TRP A 131 12.02 2.95 -16.45
C TRP A 131 12.57 1.56 -16.80
N PHE A 132 13.37 1.48 -17.87
CA PHE A 132 14.05 0.29 -18.31
C PHE A 132 15.58 0.44 -18.30
N GLY A 133 16.10 1.28 -17.40
CA GLY A 133 17.55 1.48 -17.24
C GLY A 133 18.16 2.49 -18.21
N LYS A 134 17.35 3.22 -18.97
CA LYS A 134 17.83 4.22 -19.95
C LYS A 134 17.11 5.56 -19.80
N VAL A 135 17.88 6.61 -19.95
CA VAL A 135 17.39 7.98 -20.08
C VAL A 135 17.48 8.35 -21.55
N ASP A 136 16.39 8.18 -22.28
CA ASP A 136 16.36 8.41 -23.71
C ASP A 136 14.98 8.90 -24.20
N GLU A 137 14.91 9.23 -25.48
CA GLU A 137 13.69 9.68 -26.10
C GLU A 137 12.60 8.61 -26.15
N ASP A 138 12.96 7.33 -26.14
CA ASP A 138 12.00 6.22 -26.11
C ASP A 138 11.27 6.18 -24.76
N ALA A 139 11.99 6.43 -23.65
CA ALA A 139 11.35 6.55 -22.31
C ALA A 139 10.39 7.73 -22.25
N ARG A 140 10.74 8.88 -22.84
CA ARG A 140 9.86 10.07 -22.94
C ARG A 140 8.61 9.78 -23.75
N LYS A 141 8.77 9.18 -24.95
CA LYS A 141 7.63 8.79 -25.81
C LYS A 141 6.74 7.76 -25.14
N LEU A 142 7.33 6.79 -24.45
CA LEU A 142 6.56 5.78 -23.73
C LEU A 142 5.74 6.41 -22.60
N ALA A 143 6.30 7.34 -21.82
CA ALA A 143 5.57 8.06 -20.79
C ALA A 143 4.36 8.80 -21.39
N ARG A 144 4.59 9.56 -22.45
CA ARG A 144 3.54 10.29 -23.18
C ARG A 144 2.43 9.35 -23.64
N ALA A 145 2.77 8.28 -24.33
CA ALA A 145 1.79 7.34 -24.88
C ALA A 145 1.00 6.62 -23.78
N CYS A 146 1.63 6.29 -22.64
CA CYS A 146 0.93 5.73 -21.49
C CYS A 146 -0.07 6.71 -20.87
N ASN A 147 0.31 7.97 -20.74
CA ASN A 147 -0.56 9.02 -20.17
C ASN A 147 -1.72 9.35 -21.10
N GLU A 148 -1.48 9.41 -22.41
CA GLU A 148 -2.54 9.61 -23.41
C GLU A 148 -3.53 8.43 -23.44
N TYR A 149 -3.02 7.19 -23.29
CA TYR A 149 -3.88 6.02 -23.16
C TYR A 149 -4.77 6.09 -21.91
N ALA A 150 -4.22 6.51 -20.77
CA ALA A 150 -4.99 6.66 -19.54
C ALA A 150 -6.06 7.78 -19.67
N ALA A 151 -5.73 8.90 -20.30
CA ALA A 151 -6.68 9.97 -20.59
C ALA A 151 -7.79 9.51 -21.55
N LYS A 152 -7.45 8.71 -22.57
CA LYS A 152 -8.45 8.11 -23.45
C LYS A 152 -9.36 7.14 -22.71
N LEU A 153 -8.83 6.31 -21.84
CA LEU A 153 -9.61 5.39 -21.00
C LEU A 153 -10.64 6.15 -20.14
N GLU A 154 -10.26 7.30 -19.60
CA GLU A 154 -11.17 8.20 -18.87
C GLU A 154 -12.29 8.72 -19.76
N GLN A 155 -11.98 9.11 -20.99
CA GLN A 155 -12.98 9.61 -21.97
C GLN A 155 -13.93 8.51 -22.42
N ASP A 156 -13.42 7.30 -22.66
CA ASP A 156 -14.20 6.14 -23.12
C ASP A 156 -15.14 5.59 -22.02
N HIS A 157 -14.78 5.81 -20.73
CA HIS A 157 -15.54 5.33 -19.57
C HIS A 157 -15.75 6.44 -18.53
N PRO A 158 -16.58 7.45 -18.83
CA PRO A 158 -16.77 8.61 -17.97
C PRO A 158 -17.16 8.23 -16.54
N GLY A 159 -16.46 8.81 -15.56
CA GLY A 159 -16.69 8.58 -14.14
C GLY A 159 -16.13 7.27 -13.58
N ARG A 160 -15.65 6.35 -14.43
CA ARG A 160 -15.09 5.07 -13.95
C ARG A 160 -13.57 5.13 -13.74
N PHE A 161 -12.86 5.90 -14.54
CA PHE A 161 -11.41 6.01 -14.48
C PHE A 161 -10.97 7.46 -14.36
N ARG A 162 -9.87 7.64 -13.65
CA ARG A 162 -8.98 8.77 -13.57
C ARG A 162 -7.55 8.27 -13.60
N SER A 163 -6.55 9.16 -13.62
CA SER A 163 -5.16 8.70 -13.69
C SER A 163 -4.19 9.52 -12.87
N PHE A 164 -3.16 8.82 -12.36
CA PHE A 164 -1.88 9.39 -12.00
C PHE A 164 -0.92 9.21 -13.17
N ALA A 165 -0.33 10.29 -13.63
CA ALA A 165 0.57 10.26 -14.77
C ALA A 165 1.91 9.62 -14.43
N VAL A 166 2.44 8.80 -15.32
CA VAL A 166 3.83 8.33 -15.26
C VAL A 166 4.75 9.39 -15.88
N ILE A 167 5.91 9.62 -15.25
CA ILE A 167 6.94 10.53 -15.77
C ILE A 167 8.26 9.79 -15.99
N PRO A 168 9.10 10.21 -16.93
CA PRO A 168 10.30 9.46 -17.32
C PRO A 168 11.50 9.68 -16.38
N LEU A 169 11.29 9.69 -15.05
CA LEU A 169 12.41 9.70 -14.12
C LEU A 169 13.37 8.53 -14.41
N PRO A 170 14.69 8.71 -14.25
CA PRO A 170 15.41 9.86 -13.67
C PRO A 170 15.71 11.01 -14.64
N ASP A 171 15.13 11.08 -15.81
CA ASP A 171 15.24 12.20 -16.75
C ASP A 171 14.51 13.44 -16.21
N THR A 172 15.23 14.33 -15.57
CA THR A 172 14.66 15.54 -14.97
C THR A 172 13.97 16.42 -16.01
N GLU A 173 14.61 16.69 -17.15
CA GLU A 173 14.05 17.57 -18.18
C GLU A 173 12.81 16.96 -18.84
N GLY A 174 12.88 15.68 -19.20
CA GLY A 174 11.73 14.96 -19.74
C GLY A 174 10.59 14.89 -18.74
N SER A 175 10.89 14.71 -17.45
CA SER A 175 9.89 14.67 -16.39
C SER A 175 9.18 16.01 -16.20
N LEU A 176 9.91 17.11 -16.21
CA LEU A 176 9.30 18.45 -16.10
C LEU A 176 8.33 18.73 -17.24
N ARG A 177 8.71 18.40 -18.49
CA ARG A 177 7.81 18.55 -19.66
C ARG A 177 6.59 17.64 -19.57
N GLU A 178 6.78 16.42 -19.09
CA GLU A 178 5.67 15.47 -18.98
C GLU A 178 4.71 15.83 -17.83
N ILE A 179 5.21 16.38 -16.71
CA ILE A 179 4.38 16.94 -15.64
C ILE A 179 3.48 18.05 -16.17
N GLU A 180 4.04 19.01 -16.92
CA GLU A 180 3.28 20.09 -17.53
C GLU A 180 2.16 19.53 -18.44
N TYR A 181 2.51 18.66 -19.36
CA TYR A 181 1.54 18.09 -20.29
C TYR A 181 0.45 17.26 -19.59
N ALA A 182 0.84 16.38 -18.68
CA ALA A 182 -0.09 15.49 -18.02
C ALA A 182 -1.07 16.25 -17.11
N LEU A 183 -0.60 17.25 -16.37
CA LEU A 183 -1.43 17.99 -15.44
C LEU A 183 -2.21 19.13 -16.13
N ASP A 184 -1.62 19.79 -17.12
CA ASP A 184 -2.24 20.96 -17.74
C ASP A 184 -3.07 20.61 -18.99
N VAL A 185 -2.69 19.59 -19.76
CA VAL A 185 -3.41 19.17 -20.98
C VAL A 185 -4.32 17.98 -20.71
N LEU A 186 -3.74 16.87 -20.18
CA LEU A 186 -4.51 15.64 -19.97
C LEU A 186 -5.36 15.69 -18.70
N LYS A 187 -5.11 16.64 -17.78
CA LYS A 187 -5.84 16.81 -16.51
C LYS A 187 -5.73 15.59 -15.58
N ALA A 188 -4.57 14.92 -15.58
CA ALA A 188 -4.29 13.86 -14.61
C ALA A 188 -4.46 14.37 -13.16
N GLU A 189 -4.84 13.48 -12.24
CA GLU A 189 -5.08 13.83 -10.82
C GLU A 189 -3.79 14.08 -10.04
N GLY A 190 -2.65 13.66 -10.58
CA GLY A 190 -1.32 13.80 -10.01
C GLY A 190 -0.32 12.97 -10.79
N VAL A 191 0.80 12.63 -10.15
CA VAL A 191 1.84 11.78 -10.75
C VAL A 191 2.06 10.51 -9.93
N ALA A 192 2.38 9.40 -10.61
CA ALA A 192 2.79 8.14 -10.00
C ALA A 192 4.31 8.00 -10.08
N LEU A 193 4.96 7.78 -8.95
CA LEU A 193 6.41 7.59 -8.83
C LEU A 193 6.74 6.22 -8.25
N TRP A 194 7.81 5.62 -8.77
CA TRP A 194 8.43 4.45 -8.16
C TRP A 194 9.35 4.89 -7.01
N THR A 195 9.55 4.00 -6.05
CA THR A 195 10.37 4.27 -4.87
C THR A 195 11.84 4.55 -5.20
N VAL A 196 12.37 3.94 -6.25
CA VAL A 196 13.78 4.03 -6.64
C VAL A 196 13.95 4.11 -8.15
N TYR A 197 14.91 4.93 -8.60
CA TYR A 197 15.32 5.07 -9.99
C TYR A 197 16.83 5.06 -10.07
N SER A 198 17.43 4.13 -10.82
CA SER A 198 18.90 4.05 -10.99
C SER A 198 19.65 4.03 -9.65
N GLY A 199 19.16 3.23 -8.68
CA GLY A 199 19.76 3.12 -7.35
C GLY A 199 19.54 4.32 -6.42
N LYS A 200 18.80 5.36 -6.85
CA LYS A 200 18.50 6.57 -6.08
C LYS A 200 17.06 6.56 -5.59
N TYR A 201 16.87 6.71 -4.29
CA TYR A 201 15.56 6.92 -3.68
C TYR A 201 15.05 8.34 -3.94
N LEU A 202 13.74 8.53 -3.85
CA LEU A 202 13.09 9.81 -4.18
C LEU A 202 13.59 11.03 -3.39
N GLY A 203 14.21 10.83 -2.23
CA GLY A 203 14.84 11.91 -1.46
C GLY A 203 16.26 12.28 -1.92
N ASP A 204 16.79 11.70 -3.00
CA ASP A 204 18.09 12.06 -3.57
C ASP A 204 18.04 13.50 -4.13
N PRO A 205 19.10 14.32 -3.92
CA PRO A 205 19.19 15.69 -4.45
C PRO A 205 18.98 15.80 -5.97
N ALA A 206 19.27 14.75 -6.74
CA ALA A 206 19.06 14.74 -8.19
C ALA A 206 17.60 14.94 -8.60
N PHE A 207 16.64 14.60 -7.73
CA PHE A 207 15.20 14.75 -8.03
C PHE A 207 14.61 16.06 -7.52
N VAL A 208 15.38 16.90 -6.83
CA VAL A 208 14.91 18.17 -6.27
C VAL A 208 14.20 19.06 -7.31
N PRO A 209 14.68 19.24 -8.55
CA PRO A 209 13.99 20.12 -9.51
C PRO A 209 12.57 19.61 -9.85
N VAL A 210 12.38 18.30 -9.90
CA VAL A 210 11.07 17.69 -10.15
C VAL A 210 10.13 17.92 -8.96
N PHE A 211 10.61 17.75 -7.73
CA PHE A 211 9.81 18.01 -6.53
C PHE A 211 9.52 19.50 -6.32
N GLU A 212 10.41 20.39 -6.74
CA GLU A 212 10.17 21.84 -6.73
C GLU A 212 8.95 22.20 -7.63
N GLU A 213 8.91 21.66 -8.84
CA GLU A 213 7.78 21.85 -9.75
C GLU A 213 6.48 21.22 -9.22
N LEU A 214 6.55 20.01 -8.68
CA LEU A 214 5.39 19.35 -8.07
C LEU A 214 4.86 20.13 -6.86
N ASN A 215 5.76 20.72 -6.05
CA ASN A 215 5.37 21.59 -4.93
C ASN A 215 4.70 22.88 -5.41
N ARG A 216 5.30 23.54 -6.42
CA ARG A 216 4.71 24.75 -7.03
C ARG A 216 3.27 24.52 -7.49
N ARG A 217 3.00 23.31 -7.99
CA ARG A 217 1.67 22.88 -8.44
C ARG A 217 0.77 22.36 -7.32
N LYS A 218 1.28 22.22 -6.10
CA LYS A 218 0.60 21.53 -4.98
C LYS A 218 0.09 20.15 -5.39
N ALA A 219 0.89 19.45 -6.16
CA ALA A 219 0.51 18.21 -6.83
C ALA A 219 0.30 17.06 -5.83
N VAL A 220 -0.52 16.09 -6.23
CA VAL A 220 -0.59 14.78 -5.60
C VAL A 220 0.50 13.89 -6.21
N VAL A 221 1.24 13.21 -5.34
CA VAL A 221 2.27 12.21 -5.71
C VAL A 221 1.87 10.87 -5.12
N TYR A 222 1.41 9.98 -5.96
CA TYR A 222 1.20 8.58 -5.60
C TYR A 222 2.52 7.84 -5.71
N THR A 223 2.85 6.98 -4.76
CA THR A 223 4.11 6.23 -4.75
C THR A 223 3.88 4.74 -4.69
N HIS A 224 4.60 3.99 -5.51
CA HIS A 224 4.53 2.53 -5.53
C HIS A 224 5.93 1.92 -5.42
N PRO A 225 6.13 0.84 -4.64
CA PRO A 225 7.42 0.17 -4.55
C PRO A 225 7.82 -0.50 -5.86
N THR A 226 9.12 -0.66 -6.02
CA THR A 226 9.71 -1.48 -7.07
C THR A 226 10.75 -2.41 -6.46
N THR A 227 11.34 -3.28 -7.27
CA THR A 227 12.44 -4.13 -6.82
C THR A 227 13.69 -3.27 -6.58
N PRO A 228 14.16 -3.12 -5.32
CA PRO A 228 15.34 -2.33 -5.05
C PRO A 228 16.61 -3.04 -5.53
N ASP A 229 17.54 -2.30 -6.09
CA ASP A 229 18.81 -2.85 -6.61
C ASP A 229 19.61 -3.60 -5.55
N CYS A 230 19.55 -3.15 -4.29
CA CYS A 230 20.28 -3.75 -3.17
C CYS A 230 19.80 -5.15 -2.80
N CYS A 231 18.52 -5.45 -3.03
CA CYS A 231 17.86 -6.46 -2.20
C CYS A 231 16.93 -7.41 -2.98
N GLY A 232 16.95 -7.38 -4.30
CA GLY A 232 16.00 -8.07 -5.17
C GLY A 232 15.89 -9.58 -5.03
N ASN A 233 16.86 -10.26 -4.40
CA ASN A 233 16.86 -11.72 -4.22
C ASN A 233 17.64 -12.15 -2.97
N LEU A 234 17.60 -11.39 -1.91
CA LEU A 234 18.33 -11.70 -0.67
C LEU A 234 17.83 -12.98 -0.01
N VAL A 235 16.54 -13.19 0.03
CA VAL A 235 15.92 -14.36 0.64
C VAL A 235 15.37 -15.27 -0.46
N LYS A 236 16.08 -16.37 -0.74
CA LYS A 236 15.65 -17.33 -1.77
C LYS A 236 14.31 -17.95 -1.41
N GLY A 237 13.41 -18.05 -2.40
CA GLY A 237 12.08 -18.63 -2.23
C GLY A 237 11.03 -17.66 -1.66
N VAL A 238 11.40 -16.42 -1.31
CA VAL A 238 10.47 -15.37 -0.90
C VAL A 238 10.35 -14.35 -2.03
N PRO A 239 9.16 -14.15 -2.60
CA PRO A 239 8.95 -13.13 -3.62
C PRO A 239 9.35 -11.74 -3.13
N VAL A 240 9.98 -10.93 -3.98
CA VAL A 240 10.40 -9.55 -3.67
C VAL A 240 9.21 -8.70 -3.19
N SER A 241 8.04 -8.87 -3.80
CA SER A 241 6.81 -8.17 -3.42
C SER A 241 6.34 -8.48 -2.00
N THR A 242 6.65 -9.68 -1.48
CA THR A 242 6.23 -10.08 -0.13
C THR A 242 7.02 -9.34 0.97
N LEU A 243 8.30 -9.16 0.75
CA LEU A 243 9.21 -8.63 1.78
C LEU A 243 9.73 -7.23 1.41
N GLU A 244 10.41 -7.14 0.25
CA GLU A 244 11.19 -5.94 -0.06
C GLU A 244 10.33 -4.73 -0.41
N TYR A 245 9.16 -4.91 -1.04
CA TYR A 245 8.28 -3.79 -1.40
C TYR A 245 7.86 -2.96 -0.17
N ASN A 246 7.51 -3.61 0.92
CA ASN A 246 7.16 -2.90 2.16
C ASN A 246 8.36 -2.16 2.76
N HIS A 247 9.55 -2.77 2.72
CA HIS A 247 10.77 -2.13 3.20
C HIS A 247 11.21 -0.99 2.27
N ASP A 248 11.03 -1.16 0.97
CA ASP A 248 11.42 -0.16 -0.03
C ASP A 248 10.56 1.11 0.06
N THR A 249 9.26 0.98 0.26
CA THR A 249 8.38 2.10 0.59
C THR A 249 8.89 2.85 1.82
N THR A 250 9.26 2.12 2.88
CA THR A 250 9.77 2.73 4.12
C THR A 250 11.12 3.43 3.91
N ARG A 251 12.04 2.84 3.13
CA ARG A 251 13.32 3.47 2.77
C ARG A 251 13.09 4.78 2.01
N THR A 252 12.13 4.78 1.11
CA THR A 252 11.78 5.98 0.33
C THR A 252 11.21 7.09 1.21
N ILE A 253 10.29 6.76 2.13
CA ILE A 253 9.79 7.75 3.10
C ILE A 253 10.94 8.29 3.95
N ALA A 254 11.82 7.41 4.44
CA ALA A 254 13.00 7.82 5.21
C ALA A 254 13.92 8.74 4.39
N SER A 255 14.14 8.43 3.10
CA SER A 255 14.98 9.25 2.23
C SER A 255 14.38 10.64 1.98
N LEU A 256 13.05 10.74 1.79
CA LEU A 256 12.36 12.02 1.61
C LEU A 256 12.37 12.90 2.86
N VAL A 257 12.28 12.28 4.04
CA VAL A 257 12.19 13.01 5.33
C VAL A 257 13.58 13.31 5.88
N PHE A 258 14.48 12.33 5.91
CA PHE A 258 15.76 12.41 6.60
C PHE A 258 16.97 12.50 5.66
N GLY A 259 16.79 12.22 4.36
CA GLY A 259 17.86 12.24 3.37
C GLY A 259 18.36 13.64 3.01
N GLU A 260 19.38 13.70 2.20
CA GLU A 260 20.10 14.95 1.85
C GLU A 260 19.22 15.97 1.13
N GLY A 261 18.30 15.52 0.27
CA GLY A 261 17.36 16.38 -0.45
C GLY A 261 16.36 17.08 0.45
N LYS A 262 16.10 16.53 1.66
CA LYS A 262 15.09 17.03 2.62
C LYS A 262 13.74 17.34 1.98
N THR A 263 13.37 16.56 1.00
CA THR A 263 12.26 16.82 0.07
C THR A 263 10.94 17.06 0.81
N ALA A 264 10.62 16.23 1.78
CA ALA A 264 9.36 16.36 2.55
C ALA A 264 9.33 17.60 3.46
N LEU A 265 10.50 18.15 3.84
CA LEU A 265 10.61 19.37 4.63
C LEU A 265 10.60 20.60 3.75
N ARG A 266 11.30 20.56 2.62
CA ARG A 266 11.43 21.68 1.67
C ARG A 266 10.15 21.93 0.87
N PHE A 267 9.39 20.88 0.58
CA PHE A 267 8.26 20.89 -0.33
C PHE A 267 6.97 20.44 0.39
N PRO A 268 6.46 21.25 1.33
CA PRO A 268 5.35 20.86 2.19
C PRO A 268 3.97 20.82 1.50
N ASP A 269 3.84 21.43 0.31
CA ASP A 269 2.58 21.51 -0.40
C ASP A 269 2.27 20.26 -1.24
N ILE A 270 3.25 19.37 -1.42
CA ILE A 270 3.05 18.09 -2.09
C ILE A 270 2.23 17.16 -1.19
N LYS A 271 1.19 16.56 -1.77
CA LYS A 271 0.36 15.55 -1.11
C LYS A 271 0.83 14.15 -1.52
N PHE A 272 1.62 13.50 -0.67
CA PHE A 272 2.06 12.13 -0.92
C PHE A 272 0.99 11.12 -0.52
N ILE A 273 0.70 10.15 -1.39
CA ILE A 273 -0.09 8.95 -1.10
C ILE A 273 0.87 7.76 -1.14
N TRP A 274 1.00 7.07 -0.02
CA TRP A 274 1.86 5.90 0.13
C TRP A 274 1.08 4.62 -0.05
N SER A 275 1.52 3.77 -0.96
CA SER A 275 0.93 2.45 -1.18
C SER A 275 1.15 1.51 0.01
N HIS A 276 0.31 0.49 0.11
CA HIS A 276 0.43 -0.62 1.06
C HIS A 276 0.60 -0.16 2.51
N SER A 277 -0.25 0.80 2.94
CA SER A 277 -0.23 1.35 4.32
C SER A 277 1.11 1.97 4.72
N GLY A 278 1.93 2.43 3.75
CA GLY A 278 3.25 2.99 3.99
C GLY A 278 4.32 1.95 4.32
N GLY A 279 4.09 0.70 3.93
CA GLY A 279 5.03 -0.40 4.13
C GLY A 279 5.26 -0.74 5.59
N THR A 280 6.51 -0.79 6.02
CA THR A 280 6.87 -1.07 7.43
C THR A 280 6.99 0.18 8.29
N LEU A 281 6.72 1.38 7.76
CA LEU A 281 6.84 2.64 8.50
C LEU A 281 6.05 2.64 9.81
N PRO A 282 4.77 2.19 9.88
CA PRO A 282 4.01 2.21 11.12
C PRO A 282 4.70 1.44 12.27
N PHE A 283 5.40 0.36 11.97
CA PHE A 283 6.16 -0.42 12.95
C PHE A 283 7.50 0.19 13.35
N LEU A 284 8.04 1.11 12.55
CA LEU A 284 9.33 1.75 12.77
C LEU A 284 9.21 3.19 13.30
N THR A 285 8.00 3.67 13.55
CA THR A 285 7.73 5.06 13.94
C THR A 285 8.57 5.51 15.13
N SER A 286 8.67 4.70 16.20
CA SER A 286 9.48 5.03 17.38
C SER A 286 10.96 5.19 17.08
N ARG A 287 11.50 4.42 16.14
CA ARG A 287 12.91 4.53 15.72
C ARG A 287 13.17 5.82 14.94
N PHE A 288 12.21 6.25 14.12
CA PHE A 288 12.29 7.54 13.42
C PHE A 288 12.11 8.72 14.37
N GLU A 289 11.27 8.60 15.40
CA GLU A 289 11.18 9.60 16.46
C GLU A 289 12.49 9.75 17.24
N GLU A 290 13.17 8.64 17.56
CA GLU A 290 14.48 8.68 18.20
C GLU A 290 15.53 9.37 17.30
N LEU A 291 15.53 9.08 15.99
CA LEU A 291 16.39 9.76 15.03
C LEU A 291 16.09 11.25 14.95
N ALA A 292 14.83 11.64 14.87
CA ALA A 292 14.39 13.04 14.88
C ALA A 292 14.82 13.74 16.18
N GLY A 293 14.74 13.07 17.32
CA GLY A 293 15.17 13.57 18.62
C GLY A 293 16.68 13.89 18.68
N ARG A 294 17.52 13.16 17.92
CA ARG A 294 18.95 13.45 17.75
C ARG A 294 19.22 14.61 16.78
N ARG A 295 18.23 14.99 15.96
CA ARG A 295 18.29 16.04 14.94
C ARG A 295 17.26 17.14 15.22
N LYS A 296 17.14 17.58 16.47
CA LYS A 296 16.11 18.52 16.95
C LYS A 296 16.06 19.85 16.19
N GLN A 297 17.18 20.32 15.66
CA GLN A 297 17.20 21.55 14.86
C GLN A 297 16.42 21.41 13.55
N GLU A 298 16.42 20.21 12.96
CA GLU A 298 15.71 19.90 11.72
C GLU A 298 14.27 19.42 12.02
N PHE A 299 14.09 18.75 13.14
CA PHE A 299 12.84 18.12 13.56
C PHE A 299 12.38 18.62 14.94
N PRO A 300 12.06 19.91 15.11
CA PRO A 300 11.72 20.47 16.42
C PRO A 300 10.49 19.82 17.06
N ASN A 301 9.58 19.30 16.25
CA ASN A 301 8.35 18.63 16.68
C ASN A 301 8.37 17.10 16.46
N GLY A 302 9.57 16.49 16.18
CA GLY A 302 9.69 15.08 15.87
C GLY A 302 9.33 14.73 14.42
N ALA A 303 9.29 13.43 14.10
CA ALA A 303 9.00 12.91 12.76
C ALA A 303 7.50 12.62 12.53
N VAL A 304 6.77 12.24 13.59
CA VAL A 304 5.35 11.87 13.48
C VAL A 304 4.48 12.96 12.87
N PRO A 305 4.64 14.27 13.18
CA PRO A 305 3.88 15.32 12.52
C PRO A 305 4.09 15.36 11.00
N ILE A 306 5.27 14.96 10.52
CA ILE A 306 5.56 14.87 9.08
C ILE A 306 4.83 13.68 8.47
N PHE A 307 4.92 12.50 9.09
CA PHE A 307 4.20 11.30 8.65
C PHE A 307 2.68 11.51 8.62
N ARG A 308 2.13 12.29 9.56
CA ARG A 308 0.71 12.65 9.62
C ARG A 308 0.25 13.65 8.56
N ARG A 309 1.15 14.26 7.80
CA ARG A 309 0.80 15.04 6.61
C ARG A 309 0.62 14.18 5.36
N PHE A 310 1.19 12.97 5.35
CA PHE A 310 1.08 12.05 4.25
C PHE A 310 -0.27 11.32 4.28
N TYR A 311 -0.63 10.79 3.12
CA TYR A 311 -1.78 9.91 2.96
C TYR A 311 -1.30 8.49 2.70
N TYR A 312 -2.13 7.53 3.03
CA TYR A 312 -1.82 6.11 2.93
C TYR A 312 -3.02 5.38 2.36
N GLU A 313 -2.80 4.38 1.48
CA GLU A 313 -3.89 3.56 1.04
C GLU A 313 -3.72 2.11 1.53
N VAL A 314 -4.80 1.34 1.53
CA VAL A 314 -4.87 0.09 2.29
C VAL A 314 -4.69 -1.18 1.47
N ALA A 315 -4.35 -1.10 0.18
CA ALA A 315 -4.09 -2.28 -0.64
C ALA A 315 -3.04 -3.18 0.02
N GLN A 316 -3.35 -4.47 0.17
CA GLN A 316 -2.50 -5.45 0.85
C GLN A 316 -2.04 -5.06 2.27
N GLY A 317 -2.42 -3.86 2.74
CA GLY A 317 -2.20 -3.34 4.10
C GLY A 317 -3.46 -3.41 4.98
N ASN A 318 -4.45 -4.17 4.59
CA ASN A 318 -5.81 -4.20 5.12
C ASN A 318 -6.06 -5.29 6.19
N THR A 319 -5.03 -5.95 6.70
CA THR A 319 -5.19 -6.91 7.79
C THR A 319 -5.34 -6.20 9.15
N PRO A 320 -6.02 -6.81 10.14
CA PRO A 320 -6.24 -6.14 11.43
C PRO A 320 -4.97 -5.63 12.12
N GLY A 321 -3.86 -6.38 12.05
CA GLY A 321 -2.60 -5.97 12.65
C GLY A 321 -1.97 -4.77 11.94
N MET A 322 -2.00 -4.74 10.61
CA MET A 322 -1.46 -3.63 9.82
C MET A 322 -2.31 -2.37 9.98
N LEU A 323 -3.65 -2.50 9.93
CA LEU A 323 -4.56 -1.38 10.16
C LEU A 323 -4.42 -0.79 11.56
N ALA A 324 -4.27 -1.64 12.60
CA ALA A 324 -4.04 -1.16 13.96
C ALA A 324 -2.77 -0.32 14.06
N ALA A 325 -1.66 -0.76 13.45
CA ALA A 325 -0.41 -0.01 13.44
C ALA A 325 -0.54 1.31 12.65
N LEU A 326 -1.20 1.28 11.49
CA LEU A 326 -1.44 2.47 10.67
C LEU A 326 -2.28 3.51 11.43
N PHE A 327 -3.42 3.10 12.01
CA PHE A 327 -4.32 4.00 12.73
C PHE A 327 -3.75 4.52 14.06
N HIS A 328 -2.77 3.81 14.63
CA HIS A 328 -1.99 4.34 15.74
C HIS A 328 -1.07 5.50 15.30
N MET A 329 -0.50 5.40 14.11
CA MET A 329 0.42 6.40 13.56
C MET A 329 -0.31 7.64 13.01
N VAL A 330 -1.38 7.44 12.24
CA VAL A 330 -2.08 8.52 11.53
C VAL A 330 -3.59 8.51 11.77
N PRO A 331 -4.26 9.67 11.68
CA PRO A 331 -5.72 9.72 11.79
C PRO A 331 -6.38 9.14 10.54
N MET A 332 -7.63 8.67 10.68
CA MET A 332 -8.46 8.13 9.58
C MET A 332 -8.55 9.06 8.38
N SER A 333 -8.48 10.38 8.60
CA SER A 333 -8.50 11.41 7.55
C SER A 333 -7.33 11.34 6.57
N GLN A 334 -6.30 10.55 6.89
CA GLN A 334 -5.11 10.35 6.06
C GLN A 334 -5.09 8.97 5.38
N VAL A 335 -6.17 8.19 5.50
CA VAL A 335 -6.22 6.83 4.96
C VAL A 335 -7.28 6.74 3.85
N MET A 336 -6.92 6.09 2.74
CA MET A 336 -7.75 5.93 1.55
C MET A 336 -7.91 4.46 1.18
N PHE A 337 -8.93 4.17 0.40
CA PHE A 337 -9.14 2.85 -0.20
C PHE A 337 -8.20 2.65 -1.39
N GLY A 338 -7.58 1.48 -1.47
CA GLY A 338 -6.77 1.02 -2.60
C GLY A 338 -6.91 -0.49 -2.78
N SER A 339 -6.87 -0.99 -4.01
CA SER A 339 -7.03 -2.40 -4.34
C SER A 339 -5.73 -3.12 -4.70
N ASP A 340 -4.87 -2.47 -5.46
CA ASP A 340 -3.71 -3.06 -6.16
C ASP A 340 -4.14 -4.00 -7.31
N PHE A 341 -5.33 -3.75 -7.91
CA PHE A 341 -5.76 -4.49 -9.09
C PHE A 341 -4.77 -4.25 -10.27
N PRO A 342 -4.43 -5.24 -11.08
CA PRO A 342 -4.94 -6.62 -11.17
C PRO A 342 -4.14 -7.64 -10.34
N TYR A 343 -3.23 -7.21 -9.48
CA TYR A 343 -2.47 -8.13 -8.60
C TYR A 343 -3.33 -8.70 -7.49
N ARG A 344 -4.36 -7.96 -7.06
CA ARG A 344 -5.38 -8.33 -6.08
C ARG A 344 -6.76 -7.90 -6.56
N GLU A 345 -7.78 -8.61 -6.13
CA GLU A 345 -9.17 -8.19 -6.34
C GLU A 345 -9.53 -7.10 -5.33
N ALA A 346 -10.25 -6.06 -5.75
CA ALA A 346 -10.66 -4.97 -4.87
C ALA A 346 -11.51 -5.46 -3.69
N MET A 347 -12.19 -6.60 -3.85
CA MET A 347 -12.97 -7.24 -2.78
C MET A 347 -12.09 -7.66 -1.59
N GLU A 348 -10.80 -7.96 -1.76
CA GLU A 348 -9.88 -8.26 -0.65
C GLU A 348 -9.74 -7.05 0.29
N ALA A 349 -9.60 -5.84 -0.26
CA ALA A 349 -9.53 -4.61 0.53
C ALA A 349 -10.86 -4.31 1.25
N VAL A 350 -11.99 -4.54 0.58
CA VAL A 350 -13.32 -4.41 1.18
C VAL A 350 -13.48 -5.34 2.38
N GLN A 351 -13.14 -6.61 2.23
CA GLN A 351 -13.23 -7.61 3.29
C GLN A 351 -12.25 -7.32 4.44
N GLY A 352 -11.03 -6.89 4.11
CA GLY A 352 -10.03 -6.52 5.10
C GLY A 352 -10.50 -5.39 6.02
N LEU A 353 -11.04 -4.32 5.45
CA LEU A 353 -11.63 -3.21 6.22
C LEU A 353 -12.83 -3.67 7.05
N ALA A 354 -13.71 -4.50 6.49
CA ALA A 354 -14.86 -5.05 7.21
C ALA A 354 -14.42 -5.92 8.42
N ASN A 355 -13.36 -6.72 8.27
CA ASN A 355 -12.82 -7.57 9.33
C ASN A 355 -12.23 -6.77 10.50
N TYR A 356 -11.78 -5.53 10.27
CA TYR A 356 -11.30 -4.63 11.33
C TYR A 356 -12.44 -4.03 12.17
N LYS A 357 -13.69 -4.14 11.70
CA LYS A 357 -14.91 -3.66 12.39
C LYS A 357 -14.90 -2.15 12.68
N LEU A 358 -14.52 -1.36 11.68
CA LEU A 358 -14.66 0.09 11.71
C LEU A 358 -16.13 0.50 11.82
N SER A 359 -16.37 1.70 12.36
CA SER A 359 -17.68 2.31 12.27
C SER A 359 -18.06 2.59 10.80
N GLU A 360 -19.36 2.66 10.49
CA GLU A 360 -19.78 3.03 9.13
C GLU A 360 -19.27 4.42 8.69
N ALA A 361 -19.10 5.34 9.64
CA ALA A 361 -18.55 6.66 9.36
C ALA A 361 -17.07 6.58 8.99
N ASP A 362 -16.28 5.80 9.73
CA ASP A 362 -14.85 5.58 9.42
C ASP A 362 -14.67 4.85 8.10
N LEU A 363 -15.52 3.83 7.83
CA LEU A 363 -15.51 3.15 6.54
C LEU A 363 -15.78 4.11 5.39
N ARG A 364 -16.83 4.96 5.47
CA ARG A 364 -17.09 5.97 4.44
C ARG A 364 -15.92 6.94 4.26
N THR A 365 -15.30 7.33 5.38
CA THR A 365 -14.14 8.24 5.35
C THR A 365 -13.00 7.64 4.53
N ILE A 366 -12.64 6.37 4.77
CA ILE A 366 -11.57 5.67 4.05
C ILE A 366 -12.01 5.35 2.60
N GLU A 367 -13.22 4.82 2.42
CA GLU A 367 -13.71 4.33 1.14
C GLU A 367 -13.92 5.43 0.08
N SER A 368 -14.19 6.69 0.50
CA SER A 368 -14.50 7.75 -0.46
C SER A 368 -14.27 9.18 0.01
N GLU A 369 -14.61 9.55 1.26
CA GLU A 369 -14.64 10.97 1.63
C GLU A 369 -13.26 11.63 1.61
N ASN A 370 -12.20 10.90 2.00
CA ASN A 370 -10.83 11.41 1.92
C ASN A 370 -10.39 11.62 0.46
N ALA A 371 -10.74 10.67 -0.42
CA ALA A 371 -10.49 10.82 -1.85
C ALA A 371 -11.26 12.01 -2.44
N TYR A 372 -12.52 12.23 -2.09
CA TYR A 372 -13.29 13.40 -2.53
C TYR A 372 -12.74 14.74 -2.02
N LYS A 373 -12.12 14.74 -0.83
CA LYS A 373 -11.44 15.95 -0.32
C LYS A 373 -10.19 16.27 -1.10
N MET A 374 -9.44 15.23 -1.48
CA MET A 374 -8.20 15.37 -2.24
C MET A 374 -8.45 15.64 -3.72
N PHE A 375 -9.45 15.00 -4.30
CA PHE A 375 -9.82 15.06 -5.72
C PHE A 375 -11.27 15.55 -5.90
N PRO A 376 -11.52 16.85 -5.77
CA PRO A 376 -12.89 17.40 -5.80
C PRO A 376 -13.68 17.09 -7.08
N ARG A 377 -12.99 16.84 -8.20
CA ARG A 377 -13.61 16.46 -9.49
C ARG A 377 -14.29 15.08 -9.46
N LEU A 378 -13.99 14.24 -8.48
CA LEU A 378 -14.58 12.91 -8.32
C LEU A 378 -15.93 12.95 -7.61
N LYS A 379 -16.29 14.09 -6.98
CA LYS A 379 -17.56 14.19 -6.27
C LYS A 379 -18.73 13.98 -7.24
N PRO A 380 -19.70 13.14 -6.88
CA PRO A 380 -20.95 13.07 -7.64
C PRO A 380 -21.59 14.48 -7.73
N ALA A 381 -22.13 14.78 -8.92
CA ALA A 381 -22.86 16.02 -9.17
C ALA A 381 -24.16 16.08 -8.36
#